data_efb4926934a13b0de9afdc35a5486626
#
_entry.id   efb4926934a13b0de9afdc35a5486626
#
_cell.length_a   1.000
_cell.length_b   1.000
_cell.length_c   1.000
_cell.angle_alpha   90.00
_cell.angle_beta   90.00
_cell.angle_gamma   90.00
#
_symmetry.space_group_name_H-M   'P 1'
#
loop_
_entity.id
_entity.type
_entity.pdbx_description
1 polymer ?
#
loop_
_entity_poly.entity_id
_entity_poly.type
_entity_poly.pdbx_seq_one_letter_code
_entity_poly.pdbx_strand_id
1 'polypeptide(L)'
;VIVLGSTGSIGVNTLNIARKFNLNVEVLVAGTNITVLNEQIKEFNPKKVVIANKEDLHKVNHHDVSFGEDEILKAIENSNSQTDVVRK
;
A
#
# COMPACT_ATOMS: atom_id res chain seq x y z
N VAL A 1 0.13 -4.28 -9.05
CA VAL A 1 0.67 -2.93 -8.75
C VAL A 1 0.99 -2.80 -7.28
N ILE A 2 2.19 -2.39 -6.99
CA ILE A 2 2.62 -2.06 -5.64
C ILE A 2 2.72 -0.54 -5.55
N VAL A 3 2.02 0.05 -4.60
CA VAL A 3 1.98 1.51 -4.47
C VAL A 3 2.78 1.93 -3.25
N LEU A 4 3.89 2.61 -3.48
CA LEU A 4 4.73 3.15 -2.41
C LEU A 4 4.26 4.56 -2.09
N GLY A 5 4.05 4.85 -0.81
CA GLY A 5 3.54 6.15 -0.39
C GLY A 5 2.10 6.36 -0.79
N SER A 6 1.24 5.37 -0.54
CA SER A 6 -0.12 5.36 -1.07
C SER A 6 -0.98 6.54 -0.61
N THR A 7 -0.67 7.12 0.54
CA THR A 7 -1.43 8.25 1.07
C THR A 7 -0.85 9.61 0.68
N GLY A 8 0.30 9.62 0.00
CA GLY A 8 0.87 10.85 -0.52
C GLY A 8 0.28 11.21 -1.88
N SER A 9 0.64 12.38 -2.41
CA SER A 9 0.01 12.89 -3.64
C SER A 9 0.27 11.98 -4.84
N ILE A 10 1.48 11.47 -4.99
CA ILE A 10 1.78 10.58 -6.12
C ILE A 10 1.06 9.23 -5.94
N GLY A 11 1.05 8.71 -4.71
CA GLY A 11 0.35 7.46 -4.44
C GLY A 11 -1.14 7.57 -4.70
N VAL A 12 -1.75 8.67 -4.28
CA VAL A 12 -3.18 8.89 -4.54
C VAL A 12 -3.45 8.94 -6.04
N ASN A 13 -2.60 9.64 -6.80
CA ASN A 13 -2.75 9.69 -8.25
C ASN A 13 -2.59 8.31 -8.88
N THR A 14 -1.65 7.52 -8.38
CA THR A 14 -1.46 6.15 -8.86
C THR A 14 -2.72 5.32 -8.62
N LEU A 15 -3.33 5.47 -7.45
CA LEU A 15 -4.56 4.74 -7.16
C LEU A 15 -5.72 5.23 -8.01
N ASN A 16 -5.75 6.52 -8.36
CA ASN A 16 -6.75 7.02 -9.30
C ASN A 16 -6.62 6.34 -10.65
N ILE A 17 -5.39 6.13 -11.12
CA ILE A 17 -5.13 5.43 -12.37
C ILE A 17 -5.55 3.96 -12.24
N ALA A 18 -5.21 3.34 -11.14
CA ALA A 18 -5.59 1.95 -10.90
C ALA A 18 -7.11 1.77 -10.93
N ARG A 19 -7.83 2.71 -10.33
CA ARG A 19 -9.29 2.69 -10.36
C ARG A 19 -9.83 2.84 -11.78
N LYS A 20 -9.25 3.79 -12.52
CA LYS A 20 -9.72 4.08 -13.87
C LYS A 20 -9.53 2.89 -14.82
N PHE A 21 -8.41 2.20 -14.69
CA PHE A 21 -8.06 1.08 -15.57
C PHE A 21 -8.31 -0.28 -14.94
N ASN A 22 -8.94 -0.30 -13.76
CA ASN A 22 -9.28 -1.53 -13.06
C ASN A 22 -8.06 -2.42 -12.83
N LEU A 23 -6.97 -1.80 -12.40
CA LEU A 23 -5.74 -2.53 -12.10
C LEU A 23 -5.80 -3.16 -10.72
N ASN A 24 -5.16 -4.29 -10.57
CA ASN A 24 -5.10 -4.99 -9.29
C ASN A 24 -4.03 -4.36 -8.39
N VAL A 25 -4.44 -3.89 -7.23
CA VAL A 25 -3.50 -3.32 -6.25
C VAL A 25 -3.14 -4.41 -5.25
N GLU A 26 -1.90 -4.86 -5.28
CA GLU A 26 -1.46 -5.95 -4.43
C GLU A 26 -0.96 -5.47 -3.07
N VAL A 27 -0.17 -4.40 -3.05
CA VAL A 27 0.45 -3.92 -1.83
C VAL A 27 0.30 -2.42 -1.74
N LEU A 28 -0.12 -1.96 -0.58
CA LEU A 28 -0.12 -0.54 -0.24
C LEU A 28 0.94 -0.30 0.83
N VAL A 29 1.83 0.63 0.56
CA VAL A 29 2.85 1.04 1.53
C VAL A 29 2.58 2.48 1.90
N ALA A 30 2.26 2.72 3.16
CA ALA A 30 1.89 4.04 3.64
C ALA A 30 2.79 4.47 4.79
N GLY A 31 2.79 5.76 5.08
CA GLY A 31 3.49 6.30 6.24
C GLY A 31 2.61 6.27 7.47
N THR A 32 2.15 7.44 7.89
CA THR A 32 1.42 7.57 9.14
C THR A 32 -0.05 7.95 8.99
N ASN A 33 -0.51 8.24 7.79
CA ASN A 33 -1.90 8.65 7.58
C ASN A 33 -2.80 7.41 7.48
N ILE A 34 -3.11 6.84 8.63
CA ILE A 34 -3.83 5.57 8.70
C ILE A 34 -5.30 5.74 8.31
N THR A 35 -5.88 6.90 8.57
CA THR A 35 -7.28 7.15 8.22
C THR A 35 -7.49 7.01 6.71
N VAL A 36 -6.64 7.67 5.91
CA VAL A 36 -6.72 7.57 4.46
C VAL A 36 -6.37 6.17 4.00
N LEU A 37 -5.36 5.56 4.63
CA LEU A 37 -4.95 4.20 4.29
C LEU A 37 -6.11 3.22 4.45
N ASN A 38 -6.87 3.32 5.54
CA ASN A 38 -8.00 2.41 5.76
C ASN A 38 -9.08 2.57 4.68
N GLU A 39 -9.29 3.78 4.18
CA GLU A 39 -10.20 3.99 3.07
C GLU A 39 -9.70 3.32 1.81
N GLN A 40 -8.39 3.41 1.56
CA GLN A 40 -7.78 2.76 0.40
C GLN A 40 -7.87 1.24 0.50
N ILE A 41 -7.65 0.70 1.70
CA ILE A 41 -7.76 -0.73 1.93
C ILE A 41 -9.18 -1.22 1.60
N LYS A 42 -10.16 -0.48 2.05
CA LYS A 42 -11.56 -0.84 1.82
C LYS A 42 -11.89 -0.84 0.33
N GLU A 43 -11.36 0.12 -0.40
CA GLU A 43 -11.66 0.26 -1.82
C GLU A 43 -10.90 -0.75 -2.67
N PHE A 44 -9.61 -0.92 -2.42
CA PHE A 44 -8.74 -1.69 -3.31
C PHE A 44 -8.49 -3.12 -2.84
N ASN A 45 -8.74 -3.40 -1.58
CA ASN A 45 -8.58 -4.75 -1.02
C ASN A 45 -7.22 -5.36 -1.35
N PRO A 46 -6.12 -4.70 -0.96
CA PRO A 46 -4.79 -5.20 -1.27
C PRO A 46 -4.50 -6.50 -0.53
N LYS A 47 -3.55 -7.27 -1.04
CA LYS A 47 -3.13 -8.50 -0.38
C LYS A 47 -2.32 -8.21 0.86
N LYS A 48 -1.54 -7.14 0.84
CA LYS A 48 -0.65 -6.80 1.93
C LYS A 48 -0.57 -5.30 2.12
N VAL A 49 -0.37 -4.88 3.35
CA VAL A 49 -0.20 -3.48 3.71
C VAL A 49 1.06 -3.33 4.56
N VAL A 50 1.86 -2.32 4.27
CA VAL A 50 3.04 -2.00 5.07
C VAL A 50 2.95 -0.55 5.52
N ILE A 51 3.24 -0.31 6.80
CA ILE A 51 3.21 1.03 7.38
C ILE A 51 4.56 1.36 8.01
N ALA A 52 4.73 2.62 8.41
CA ALA A 52 6.01 3.07 8.95
C ALA A 52 6.21 2.68 10.40
N ASN A 53 5.21 2.81 11.24
CA ASN A 53 5.36 2.71 12.68
C ASN A 53 4.58 1.54 13.27
N LYS A 54 5.27 0.79 14.13
CA LYS A 54 4.66 -0.33 14.83
C LYS A 54 3.42 0.08 15.63
N GLU A 55 3.45 1.27 16.22
CA GLU A 55 2.36 1.75 17.06
C GLU A 55 1.03 1.87 16.31
N ASP A 56 1.09 2.00 15.00
CA ASP A 56 -0.10 2.18 14.20
C ASP A 56 -0.69 0.88 13.67
N LEU A 57 -0.04 -0.25 13.95
CA LEU A 57 -0.52 -1.54 13.43
C LEU A 57 -1.96 -1.82 13.84
N HIS A 58 -2.30 -1.53 15.09
CA HIS A 58 -3.64 -1.82 15.61
C HIS A 58 -4.72 -0.94 14.99
N LYS A 59 -4.34 0.14 14.32
CA LYS A 59 -5.28 1.05 13.69
C LYS A 59 -5.63 0.64 12.26
N VAL A 60 -4.85 -0.26 11.68
CA VAL A 60 -5.00 -0.65 10.28
C VAL A 60 -6.05 -1.74 10.13
N ASN A 61 -7.01 -1.52 9.25
CA ASN A 61 -8.10 -2.48 9.00
C ASN A 61 -7.70 -3.50 7.95
N HIS A 62 -6.68 -4.32 8.27
CA HIS A 62 -6.22 -5.35 7.36
C HIS A 62 -5.57 -6.47 8.15
N HIS A 63 -5.79 -7.70 7.70
CA HIS A 63 -5.26 -8.87 8.40
C HIS A 63 -3.77 -9.10 8.15
N ASP A 64 -3.24 -8.60 7.03
CA ASP A 64 -1.84 -8.79 6.67
C ASP A 64 -1.15 -7.44 6.60
N VAL A 65 -0.83 -6.88 7.76
CA VAL A 65 -0.17 -5.59 7.86
C VAL A 65 1.16 -5.77 8.59
N SER A 66 2.19 -5.13 8.06
CA SER A 66 3.54 -5.15 8.62
C SER A 66 4.08 -3.73 8.73
N PHE A 67 5.25 -3.59 9.33
CA PHE A 67 5.88 -2.27 9.46
C PHE A 67 7.37 -2.37 9.20
N GLY A 68 7.96 -1.23 8.80
CA GLY A 68 9.40 -1.11 8.66
C GLY A 68 9.90 -1.31 7.24
N GLU A 69 11.12 -0.83 7.00
CA GLU A 69 11.71 -0.85 5.66
C GLU A 69 11.97 -2.27 5.15
N ASP A 70 12.35 -3.18 6.05
CA ASP A 70 12.62 -4.56 5.65
C ASP A 70 11.39 -5.20 5.05
N GLU A 71 10.22 -4.89 5.59
CA GLU A 71 8.97 -5.44 5.08
C GLU A 71 8.61 -4.86 3.73
N ILE A 72 8.96 -3.59 3.50
CA ILE A 72 8.75 -2.96 2.20
C ILE A 72 9.58 -3.69 1.15
N LEU A 73 10.84 -3.94 1.44
CA LEU A 73 11.71 -4.65 0.51
C LEU A 73 11.23 -6.06 0.24
N LYS A 74 10.77 -6.77 1.27
CA LYS A 74 10.22 -8.11 1.10
C LYS A 74 8.99 -8.09 0.21
N ALA A 75 8.12 -7.12 0.39
CA ALA A 75 6.91 -7.03 -0.42
C ALA A 75 7.26 -6.85 -1.90
N ILE A 76 8.25 -6.02 -2.20
CA ILE A 76 8.69 -5.79 -3.57
C ILE A 76 9.31 -7.06 -4.14
N GLU A 77 10.17 -7.73 -3.38
CA GLU A 77 10.89 -8.92 -3.84
C GLU A 77 9.95 -10.10 -4.06
N ASN A 78 8.93 -10.21 -3.24
CA ASN A 78 8.04 -11.37 -3.29
C ASN A 78 6.87 -11.17 -4.25
N SER A 79 6.78 -10.02 -4.89
CA SER A 79 5.74 -9.80 -5.88
C SER A 79 6.07 -10.57 -7.15
N ASN A 80 5.17 -11.44 -7.56
CA ASN A 80 5.34 -12.21 -8.78
C ASN A 80 4.66 -11.58 -9.96
N SER A 81 3.88 -10.56 -9.73
CA SER A 81 3.17 -9.93 -10.82
C SER A 81 4.05 -8.90 -11.48
N GLN A 82 3.68 -8.52 -12.68
CA GLN A 82 4.28 -7.41 -13.33
C GLN A 82 4.11 -6.18 -12.46
N THR A 83 5.20 -5.59 -12.07
CA THR A 83 5.17 -4.59 -11.03
C THR A 83 5.34 -3.19 -11.60
N ASP A 84 4.37 -2.36 -11.33
CA ASP A 84 4.53 -0.93 -11.46
C ASP A 84 4.84 -0.41 -10.08
N VAL A 85 6.09 -0.10 -9.85
CA VAL A 85 6.51 0.40 -8.56
C VAL A 85 6.60 1.91 -8.65
N VAL A 86 5.78 2.59 -7.85
CA VAL A 86 5.81 4.03 -7.77
C VAL A 86 6.74 4.43 -6.65
N ARG A 87 7.79 5.15 -6.99
CA ARG A 87 8.78 5.61 -6.03
C ARG A 87 8.78 7.10 -5.93
N LYS A 88 9.05 7.57 -4.73
CA LYS A 88 9.18 9.00 -4.48
C LYS A 88 10.61 9.43 -4.36
#